data_b7995ec66fe6f400da26e7ede66c7044
#
_entry.id   b7995ec66fe6f400da26e7ede66c7044
#
_cell.length_a   1.000
_cell.length_b   1.000
_cell.length_c   1.000
_cell.angle_alpha   90.00
_cell.angle_beta   90.00
_cell.angle_gamma   90.00
#
_symmetry.space_group_name_H-M   'P 1'
#
loop_
_entity.id
_entity.type
_entity.pdbx_description
1 polymer ?
#
loop_
_entity_poly.entity_id
_entity_poly.type
_entity_poly.pdbx_seq_one_letter_code
_entity_poly.pdbx_strand_id
1 'polypeptide(L)'
;AAGIFHHVSLLTIGSDEAGLFANRSMRLREEANDLEGMIYGHALIAHIAKLNGDFEKSQLHLQKRLDIIPEKEKFERMEAMADLAHSHSSLGELEQAQSLLIESLKIATELNELSGILVARWGLADLAEISNQPEEAMVQLSDVMTVFMEAGAVVPEPVRERISKLTSQQ
;
A
#
# COMPACT_ATOMS: atom_id res chain seq x y z
N ALA A 1 -8.21 10.26 -24.87
CA ALA A 1 -7.49 9.04 -25.29
C ALA A 1 -6.85 8.32 -24.10
N ALA A 2 -6.09 9.00 -23.22
CA ALA A 2 -5.40 8.37 -22.07
C ALA A 2 -6.36 7.57 -21.17
N GLY A 3 -7.50 8.14 -20.79
CA GLY A 3 -8.52 7.49 -19.96
C GLY A 3 -9.06 6.20 -20.56
N ILE A 4 -9.22 6.11 -21.88
CA ILE A 4 -9.67 4.89 -22.56
C ILE A 4 -8.66 3.78 -22.34
N PHE A 5 -7.37 4.03 -22.57
CA PHE A 5 -6.32 3.03 -22.36
C PHE A 5 -6.17 2.60 -20.90
N HIS A 6 -6.38 3.54 -19.96
CA HIS A 6 -6.41 3.21 -18.54
C HIS A 6 -7.55 2.23 -18.20
N HIS A 7 -8.77 2.50 -18.67
CA HIS A 7 -9.91 1.62 -18.47
C HIS A 7 -9.73 0.24 -19.13
N VAL A 8 -9.22 0.21 -20.35
CA VAL A 8 -8.92 -1.07 -21.03
C VAL A 8 -7.87 -1.85 -20.26
N SER A 9 -6.83 -1.19 -19.75
CA SER A 9 -5.83 -1.85 -18.90
C SER A 9 -6.45 -2.45 -17.64
N LEU A 10 -7.35 -1.74 -16.96
CA LEU A 10 -8.07 -2.27 -15.79
C LEU A 10 -8.95 -3.48 -16.13
N LEU A 11 -9.64 -3.45 -17.28
CA LEU A 11 -10.47 -4.56 -17.73
C LEU A 11 -9.67 -5.79 -18.16
N THR A 12 -8.41 -5.61 -18.52
CA THR A 12 -7.51 -6.66 -18.99
C THR A 12 -6.46 -7.06 -17.94
N ILE A 13 -6.60 -6.63 -16.69
CA ILE A 13 -5.72 -7.04 -15.59
C ILE A 13 -5.66 -8.58 -15.52
N GLY A 14 -4.42 -9.10 -15.48
CA GLY A 14 -4.15 -10.54 -15.55
C GLY A 14 -3.87 -11.06 -16.95
N SER A 15 -3.99 -10.23 -18.00
CA SER A 15 -3.53 -10.54 -19.36
C SER A 15 -2.22 -9.85 -19.68
N ASP A 16 -1.47 -10.39 -20.67
CA ASP A 16 -0.22 -9.79 -21.16
C ASP A 16 -0.43 -8.38 -21.76
N GLU A 17 -1.64 -8.06 -22.17
CA GLU A 17 -1.98 -6.78 -22.79
C GLU A 17 -2.17 -5.64 -21.78
N ALA A 18 -2.50 -5.94 -20.52
CA ALA A 18 -2.77 -4.92 -19.50
C ALA A 18 -1.61 -3.93 -19.36
N GLY A 19 -0.37 -4.44 -19.33
CA GLY A 19 0.84 -3.62 -19.27
C GLY A 19 1.02 -2.70 -20.48
N LEU A 20 0.66 -3.16 -21.68
CA LEU A 20 0.76 -2.37 -22.90
C LEU A 20 -0.20 -1.17 -22.86
N PHE A 21 -1.46 -1.40 -22.43
CA PHE A 21 -2.45 -0.34 -22.31
C PHE A 21 -2.12 0.65 -21.18
N ALA A 22 -1.63 0.16 -20.04
CA ALA A 22 -1.19 1.03 -18.94
C ALA A 22 -0.06 1.96 -19.37
N ASN A 23 0.98 1.42 -20.04
CA ASN A 23 2.09 2.21 -20.55
C ASN A 23 1.66 3.20 -21.63
N ARG A 24 0.72 2.81 -22.51
CA ARG A 24 0.17 3.74 -23.51
C ARG A 24 -0.61 4.88 -22.88
N SER A 25 -1.44 4.56 -21.87
CA SER A 25 -2.15 5.57 -21.08
C SER A 25 -1.17 6.55 -20.42
N MET A 26 -0.13 6.01 -19.78
CA MET A 26 0.88 6.80 -19.07
C MET A 26 1.59 7.78 -20.00
N ARG A 27 2.07 7.31 -21.15
CA ARG A 27 2.73 8.16 -22.14
C ARG A 27 1.86 9.35 -22.59
N LEU A 28 0.56 9.11 -22.82
CA LEU A 28 -0.37 10.18 -23.21
C LEU A 28 -0.61 11.19 -22.08
N ARG A 29 -0.50 10.77 -20.81
CA ARG A 29 -0.59 11.66 -19.65
C ARG A 29 0.66 12.50 -19.48
N GLU A 30 1.84 11.90 -19.69
CA GLU A 30 3.11 12.61 -19.71
C GLU A 30 3.14 13.69 -20.80
N GLU A 31 2.72 13.35 -22.05
CA GLU A 31 2.61 14.29 -23.16
C GLU A 31 1.63 15.44 -22.87
N ALA A 32 0.58 15.19 -22.08
CA ALA A 32 -0.43 16.18 -21.69
C ALA A 32 -0.10 16.95 -20.41
N ASN A 33 1.00 16.62 -19.70
CA ASN A 33 1.31 17.11 -18.35
C ASN A 33 0.17 16.89 -17.35
N ASP A 34 -0.56 15.78 -17.47
CA ASP A 34 -1.67 15.37 -16.61
C ASP A 34 -1.13 14.73 -15.32
N LEU A 35 -0.74 15.56 -14.34
CA LEU A 35 -0.15 15.09 -13.08
C LEU A 35 -1.10 14.17 -12.32
N GLU A 36 -2.36 14.51 -12.20
CA GLU A 36 -3.35 13.66 -11.52
C GLU A 36 -3.47 12.31 -12.21
N GLY A 37 -3.59 12.32 -13.53
CA GLY A 37 -3.59 11.09 -14.31
C GLY A 37 -2.31 10.28 -14.16
N MET A 38 -1.15 10.91 -14.03
CA MET A 38 0.13 10.22 -13.82
C MET A 38 0.19 9.52 -12.46
N ILE A 39 -0.37 10.11 -11.38
CA ILE A 39 -0.47 9.47 -10.06
C ILE A 39 -1.21 8.13 -10.16
N TYR A 40 -2.37 8.11 -10.80
CA TYR A 40 -3.13 6.86 -11.03
C TYR A 40 -2.45 5.92 -12.04
N GLY A 41 -1.76 6.47 -13.04
CA GLY A 41 -1.00 5.70 -14.03
C GLY A 41 0.13 4.90 -13.40
N HIS A 42 0.89 5.53 -12.53
CA HIS A 42 1.95 4.86 -11.79
C HIS A 42 1.42 3.76 -10.86
N ALA A 43 0.31 4.03 -10.12
CA ALA A 43 -0.32 3.00 -9.28
C ALA A 43 -0.75 1.77 -10.10
N LEU A 44 -1.37 1.98 -11.26
CA LEU A 44 -1.81 0.88 -12.14
C LEU A 44 -0.63 0.06 -12.67
N ILE A 45 0.43 0.72 -13.16
CA ILE A 45 1.61 0.02 -13.67
C ILE A 45 2.28 -0.78 -12.56
N ALA A 46 2.39 -0.21 -11.35
CA ALA A 46 2.94 -0.89 -10.19
C ALA A 46 2.11 -2.13 -9.82
N HIS A 47 0.79 -2.01 -9.82
CA HIS A 47 -0.10 -3.13 -9.54
C HIS A 47 0.05 -4.27 -10.55
N ILE A 48 0.09 -3.95 -11.85
CA ILE A 48 0.32 -4.95 -12.91
C ILE A 48 1.69 -5.61 -12.76
N ALA A 49 2.74 -4.82 -12.48
CA ALA A 49 4.09 -5.33 -12.25
C ALA A 49 4.11 -6.31 -11.07
N LYS A 50 3.46 -5.98 -9.96
CA LYS A 50 3.33 -6.84 -8.78
C LYS A 50 2.63 -8.17 -9.11
N LEU A 51 1.53 -8.12 -9.88
CA LEU A 51 0.80 -9.33 -10.30
C LEU A 51 1.67 -10.26 -11.17
N ASN A 52 2.60 -9.68 -11.93
CA ASN A 52 3.55 -10.41 -12.76
C ASN A 52 4.83 -10.84 -11.99
N GLY A 53 4.92 -10.56 -10.68
CA GLY A 53 6.09 -10.87 -9.85
C GLY A 53 7.29 -9.94 -10.07
N ASP A 54 7.12 -8.84 -10.82
CA ASP A 54 8.15 -7.83 -11.07
C ASP A 54 8.10 -6.77 -9.95
N PHE A 55 8.60 -7.14 -8.77
CA PHE A 55 8.53 -6.31 -7.57
C PHE A 55 9.40 -5.05 -7.67
N GLU A 56 10.55 -5.12 -8.34
CA GLU A 56 11.43 -3.97 -8.56
C GLU A 56 10.73 -2.91 -9.43
N LYS A 57 10.05 -3.32 -10.49
CA LYS A 57 9.28 -2.41 -11.32
C LYS A 57 8.08 -1.83 -10.56
N SER A 58 7.43 -2.63 -9.74
CA SER A 58 6.35 -2.16 -8.87
C SER A 58 6.88 -1.04 -7.94
N GLN A 59 7.97 -1.30 -7.23
CA GLN A 59 8.63 -0.35 -6.34
C GLN A 59 9.00 0.96 -7.07
N LEU A 60 9.63 0.86 -8.23
CA LEU A 60 10.01 2.03 -9.04
C LEU A 60 8.81 2.93 -9.36
N HIS A 61 7.68 2.33 -9.75
CA HIS A 61 6.49 3.10 -10.10
C HIS A 61 5.77 3.66 -8.86
N LEU A 62 5.77 2.96 -7.74
CA LEU A 62 5.24 3.47 -6.48
C LEU A 62 6.08 4.64 -5.94
N GLN A 63 7.41 4.57 -6.07
CA GLN A 63 8.28 5.69 -5.72
C GLN A 63 7.97 6.91 -6.61
N LYS A 64 7.89 6.75 -7.93
CA LYS A 64 7.50 7.83 -8.84
C LYS A 64 6.13 8.40 -8.52
N ARG A 65 5.16 7.56 -8.12
CA ARG A 65 3.84 8.01 -7.65
C ARG A 65 3.98 8.94 -6.45
N LEU A 66 4.74 8.53 -5.44
CA LEU A 66 4.95 9.30 -4.21
C LEU A 66 5.66 10.64 -4.49
N ASP A 67 6.65 10.64 -5.39
CA ASP A 67 7.44 11.82 -5.75
C ASP A 67 6.62 12.93 -6.39
N ILE A 68 5.57 12.57 -7.16
CA ILE A 68 4.72 13.54 -7.87
C ILE A 68 3.48 13.97 -7.08
N ILE A 69 3.13 13.30 -5.97
CA ILE A 69 2.01 13.71 -5.12
C ILE A 69 2.43 14.96 -4.31
N PRO A 70 1.70 16.09 -4.42
CA PRO A 70 2.01 17.28 -3.64
C PRO A 70 1.96 17.01 -2.13
N GLU A 71 2.83 17.67 -1.35
CA GLU A 71 2.89 17.48 0.11
C GLU A 71 1.59 17.80 0.84
N LYS A 72 0.78 18.71 0.30
CA LYS A 72 -0.53 19.08 0.84
C LYS A 72 -1.60 17.99 0.69
N GLU A 73 -1.43 17.09 -0.28
CA GLU A 73 -2.36 15.98 -0.56
C GLU A 73 -2.04 14.81 0.38
N LYS A 74 -2.32 15.04 1.67
CA LYS A 74 -1.93 14.11 2.75
C LYS A 74 -2.54 12.72 2.61
N PHE A 75 -3.80 12.64 2.18
CA PHE A 75 -4.50 11.36 2.04
C PHE A 75 -3.83 10.50 0.95
N GLU A 76 -3.60 11.06 -0.23
CA GLU A 76 -2.95 10.37 -1.35
C GLU A 76 -1.52 9.96 -1.03
N ARG A 77 -0.79 10.80 -0.26
CA ARG A 77 0.56 10.47 0.21
C ARG A 77 0.55 9.30 1.18
N MET A 78 -0.38 9.30 2.14
CA MET A 78 -0.58 8.22 3.11
C MET A 78 -0.78 6.87 2.40
N GLU A 79 -1.68 6.82 1.42
CA GLU A 79 -1.91 5.61 0.62
C GLU A 79 -0.67 5.21 -0.19
N ALA A 80 -0.02 6.17 -0.87
CA ALA A 80 1.16 5.89 -1.68
C ALA A 80 2.32 5.36 -0.83
N MET A 81 2.50 5.87 0.39
CA MET A 81 3.51 5.37 1.33
C MET A 81 3.22 3.94 1.78
N ALA A 82 1.97 3.61 2.08
CA ALA A 82 1.59 2.25 2.47
C ALA A 82 1.81 1.25 1.32
N ASP A 83 1.44 1.62 0.09
CA ASP A 83 1.68 0.79 -1.10
C ASP A 83 3.18 0.57 -1.34
N LEU A 84 3.98 1.62 -1.22
CA LEU A 84 5.44 1.55 -1.40
C LEU A 84 6.09 0.71 -0.29
N ALA A 85 5.65 0.86 0.96
CA ALA A 85 6.12 0.06 2.08
C ALA A 85 5.90 -1.44 1.85
N HIS A 86 4.72 -1.81 1.34
CA HIS A 86 4.43 -3.19 1.01
C HIS A 86 5.36 -3.73 -0.10
N SER A 87 5.72 -2.89 -1.09
CA SER A 87 6.68 -3.27 -2.12
C SER A 87 8.09 -3.46 -1.55
N HIS A 88 8.56 -2.55 -0.67
CA HIS A 88 9.83 -2.72 0.05
C HIS A 88 9.86 -4.00 0.88
N SER A 89 8.77 -4.29 1.62
CA SER A 89 8.64 -5.52 2.39
C SER A 89 8.78 -6.78 1.52
N SER A 90 8.16 -6.78 0.34
CA SER A 90 8.22 -7.89 -0.61
C SER A 90 9.64 -8.14 -1.16
N LEU A 91 10.49 -7.11 -1.18
CA LEU A 91 11.90 -7.18 -1.58
C LEU A 91 12.85 -7.44 -0.39
N GLY A 92 12.31 -7.57 0.83
CA GLY A 92 13.11 -7.77 2.05
C GLY A 92 13.77 -6.49 2.58
N GLU A 93 13.39 -5.34 2.09
CA GLU A 93 13.89 -4.02 2.50
C GLU A 93 13.08 -3.51 3.71
N LEU A 94 13.21 -4.22 4.86
CA LEU A 94 12.31 -4.08 6.00
C LEU A 94 12.40 -2.73 6.70
N GLU A 95 13.59 -2.11 6.77
CA GLU A 95 13.78 -0.80 7.42
C GLU A 95 13.07 0.32 6.64
N GLN A 96 13.15 0.29 5.31
CA GLN A 96 12.47 1.24 4.44
C GLN A 96 10.95 1.07 4.54
N ALA A 97 10.48 -0.18 4.52
CA ALA A 97 9.07 -0.49 4.70
C ALA A 97 8.53 0.03 6.04
N GLN A 98 9.26 -0.20 7.12
CA GLN A 98 8.87 0.26 8.46
C GLN A 98 8.80 1.79 8.54
N SER A 99 9.79 2.49 8.01
CA SER A 99 9.81 3.96 8.00
C SER A 99 8.60 4.55 7.29
N LEU A 100 8.25 4.01 6.11
CA LEU A 100 7.10 4.44 5.32
C LEU A 100 5.76 4.16 6.04
N LEU A 101 5.63 3.00 6.68
CA LEU A 101 4.40 2.66 7.43
C LEU A 101 4.23 3.55 8.66
N ILE A 102 5.30 3.89 9.36
CA ILE A 102 5.25 4.81 10.52
C ILE A 102 4.81 6.21 10.05
N GLU A 103 5.33 6.69 8.92
CA GLU A 103 4.92 7.99 8.38
C GLU A 103 3.47 7.97 7.88
N SER A 104 3.07 6.91 7.17
CA SER A 104 1.69 6.69 6.75
C SER A 104 0.74 6.66 7.95
N LEU A 105 1.08 5.92 9.02
CA LEU A 105 0.29 5.84 10.25
C LEU A 105 0.13 7.21 10.92
N LYS A 106 1.20 8.00 10.96
CA LYS A 106 1.16 9.37 11.49
C LYS A 106 0.16 10.22 10.73
N ILE A 107 0.22 10.22 9.39
CA ILE A 107 -0.71 10.97 8.54
C ILE A 107 -2.15 10.46 8.73
N ALA A 108 -2.35 9.14 8.72
CA ALA A 108 -3.67 8.53 8.94
C ALA A 108 -4.28 8.96 10.28
N THR A 109 -3.46 9.02 11.33
CA THR A 109 -3.89 9.46 12.67
C THR A 109 -4.24 10.96 12.68
N GLU A 110 -3.42 11.80 12.04
CA GLU A 110 -3.71 13.24 11.90
C GLU A 110 -5.03 13.51 11.15
N LEU A 111 -5.33 12.70 10.13
CA LEU A 111 -6.55 12.79 9.32
C LEU A 111 -7.75 12.09 9.98
N ASN A 112 -7.55 11.35 11.07
CA ASN A 112 -8.53 10.44 11.66
C ASN A 112 -9.09 9.43 10.64
N GLU A 113 -8.22 8.93 9.75
CA GLU A 113 -8.57 8.02 8.67
C GLU A 113 -8.38 6.56 9.13
N LEU A 114 -9.47 5.92 9.52
CA LEU A 114 -9.44 4.59 10.13
C LEU A 114 -8.87 3.51 9.20
N SER A 115 -9.16 3.59 7.90
CA SER A 115 -8.64 2.62 6.94
C SER A 115 -7.12 2.71 6.82
N GLY A 116 -6.57 3.91 6.78
CA GLY A 116 -5.13 4.15 6.77
C GLY A 116 -4.44 3.66 8.05
N ILE A 117 -5.05 3.93 9.22
CA ILE A 117 -4.55 3.41 10.51
C ILE A 117 -4.49 1.89 10.50
N LEU A 118 -5.56 1.22 10.05
CA LEU A 118 -5.62 -0.24 10.00
C LEU A 118 -4.58 -0.83 9.05
N VAL A 119 -4.44 -0.25 7.85
CA VAL A 119 -3.46 -0.71 6.84
C VAL A 119 -2.04 -0.56 7.35
N ALA A 120 -1.70 0.60 7.92
CA ALA A 120 -0.35 0.85 8.42
C ALA A 120 0.01 -0.05 9.62
N ARG A 121 -0.89 -0.22 10.59
CA ARG A 121 -0.66 -1.10 11.74
C ARG A 121 -0.58 -2.58 11.35
N TRP A 122 -1.43 -3.01 10.41
CA TRP A 122 -1.34 -4.36 9.89
C TRP A 122 0.01 -4.62 9.23
N GLY A 123 0.48 -3.69 8.38
CA GLY A 123 1.79 -3.78 7.76
C GLY A 123 2.94 -3.79 8.77
N LEU A 124 2.86 -2.98 9.83
CA LEU A 124 3.87 -3.00 10.91
C LEU A 124 3.85 -4.32 11.67
N ALA A 125 2.68 -4.94 11.89
CA ALA A 125 2.60 -6.27 12.48
C ALA A 125 3.24 -7.33 11.57
N ASP A 126 3.02 -7.26 10.26
CA ASP A 126 3.65 -8.16 9.29
C ASP A 126 5.17 -8.05 9.32
N LEU A 127 5.71 -6.81 9.35
CA LEU A 127 7.16 -6.58 9.45
C LEU A 127 7.74 -7.11 10.76
N ALA A 128 7.04 -6.92 11.87
CA ALA A 128 7.46 -7.42 13.17
C ALA A 128 7.50 -8.96 13.20
N GLU A 129 6.51 -9.65 12.61
CA GLU A 129 6.53 -11.10 12.48
C GLU A 129 7.68 -11.59 11.59
N ILE A 130 7.92 -10.95 10.43
CA ILE A 130 9.04 -11.27 9.53
C ILE A 130 10.38 -11.08 10.25
N SER A 131 10.49 -10.05 11.11
CA SER A 131 11.68 -9.72 11.89
C SER A 131 11.82 -10.55 13.18
N ASN A 132 10.92 -11.52 13.42
CA ASN A 132 10.87 -12.34 14.64
C ASN A 132 10.75 -11.52 15.92
N GLN A 133 9.87 -10.50 15.91
CA GLN A 133 9.56 -9.59 17.02
C GLN A 133 8.09 -9.77 17.45
N PRO A 134 7.75 -10.90 18.12
CA PRO A 134 6.36 -11.24 18.41
C PRO A 134 5.66 -10.25 19.38
N GLU A 135 6.41 -9.64 20.29
CA GLU A 135 5.86 -8.64 21.20
C GLU A 135 5.41 -7.38 20.45
N GLU A 136 6.22 -6.91 19.50
CA GLU A 136 5.88 -5.76 18.66
C GLU A 136 4.68 -6.08 17.75
N ALA A 137 4.67 -7.26 17.14
CA ALA A 137 3.52 -7.72 16.34
C ALA A 137 2.24 -7.75 17.17
N MET A 138 2.31 -8.22 18.43
CA MET A 138 1.18 -8.24 19.35
C MET A 138 0.66 -6.83 19.67
N VAL A 139 1.55 -5.85 19.88
CA VAL A 139 1.16 -4.45 20.13
C VAL A 139 0.37 -3.92 18.92
N GLN A 140 0.90 -4.08 17.70
CA GLN A 140 0.25 -3.57 16.51
C GLN A 140 -1.12 -4.23 16.25
N LEU A 141 -1.23 -5.55 16.44
CA LEU A 141 -2.49 -6.27 16.26
C LEU A 141 -3.52 -5.93 17.36
N SER A 142 -3.08 -5.69 18.60
CA SER A 142 -3.97 -5.22 19.68
C SER A 142 -4.54 -3.85 19.37
N ASP A 143 -3.74 -2.96 18.81
CA ASP A 143 -4.20 -1.65 18.35
C ASP A 143 -5.19 -1.77 17.18
N VAL A 144 -4.94 -2.68 16.21
CA VAL A 144 -5.91 -2.98 15.15
C VAL A 144 -7.24 -3.45 15.75
N MET A 145 -7.21 -4.37 16.72
CA MET A 145 -8.42 -4.84 17.41
C MET A 145 -9.16 -3.69 18.10
N THR A 146 -8.43 -2.79 18.76
CA THR A 146 -9.00 -1.63 19.44
C THR A 146 -9.74 -0.71 18.47
N VAL A 147 -9.16 -0.43 17.29
CA VAL A 147 -9.83 0.38 16.25
C VAL A 147 -11.17 -0.22 15.84
N PHE A 148 -11.24 -1.55 15.63
CA PHE A 148 -12.51 -2.21 15.31
C PHE A 148 -13.52 -2.11 16.45
N MET A 149 -13.08 -2.30 17.70
CA MET A 149 -13.97 -2.23 18.88
C MET A 149 -14.52 -0.82 19.09
N GLU A 150 -13.69 0.21 18.97
CA GLU A 150 -14.10 1.62 19.10
C GLU A 150 -15.07 2.05 18.00
N ALA A 151 -14.89 1.51 16.79
CA ALA A 151 -15.82 1.70 15.67
C ALA A 151 -17.14 0.91 15.83
N GLY A 152 -17.30 0.11 16.89
CA GLY A 152 -18.46 -0.77 17.08
C GLY A 152 -18.55 -1.90 16.06
N ALA A 153 -17.44 -2.24 15.42
CA ALA A 153 -17.37 -3.25 14.39
C ALA A 153 -16.87 -4.60 14.95
N VAL A 154 -17.20 -5.67 14.23
CA VAL A 154 -16.70 -7.02 14.60
C VAL A 154 -15.24 -7.13 14.22
N VAL A 155 -14.39 -7.51 15.19
CA VAL A 155 -12.97 -7.78 14.91
C VAL A 155 -12.86 -8.94 13.92
N PRO A 156 -12.18 -8.78 12.77
CA PRO A 156 -12.04 -9.83 11.75
C PRO A 156 -11.33 -11.07 12.31
N GLU A 157 -11.74 -12.25 11.81
CA GLU A 157 -11.14 -13.52 12.24
C GLU A 157 -9.61 -13.58 12.07
N PRO A 158 -9.02 -13.12 10.96
CA PRO A 158 -7.56 -13.11 10.81
C PRO A 158 -6.81 -12.34 11.91
N VAL A 159 -7.38 -11.26 12.43
CA VAL A 159 -6.80 -10.49 13.56
C VAL A 159 -6.78 -11.36 14.82
N ARG A 160 -7.93 -11.98 15.15
CA ARG A 160 -8.07 -12.84 16.34
C ARG A 160 -7.18 -14.05 16.29
N GLU A 161 -7.08 -14.71 15.14
CA GLU A 161 -6.23 -15.88 14.93
C GLU A 161 -4.74 -15.55 15.11
N ARG A 162 -4.28 -14.42 14.53
CA ARG A 162 -2.89 -13.99 14.68
C ARG A 162 -2.55 -13.69 16.14
N ILE A 163 -3.42 -12.95 16.85
CA ILE A 163 -3.25 -12.66 18.28
C ILE A 163 -3.19 -13.98 19.08
N SER A 164 -4.11 -14.90 18.84
CA SER A 164 -4.14 -16.21 19.53
C SER A 164 -2.86 -17.01 19.29
N LYS A 165 -2.36 -17.02 18.04
CA LYS A 165 -1.11 -17.71 17.68
C LYS A 165 0.09 -17.12 18.41
N LEU A 166 0.23 -15.80 18.42
CA LEU A 166 1.33 -15.12 19.10
C LEU A 166 1.29 -15.34 20.62
N THR A 167 0.10 -15.35 21.23
CA THR A 167 -0.08 -15.63 22.66
C THR A 167 0.32 -17.07 23.01
N SER A 168 0.09 -18.04 22.13
CA SER A 168 0.43 -19.46 22.39
C SER A 168 1.92 -19.79 22.22
N GLN A 169 2.73 -18.87 21.72
CA GLN A 169 4.18 -19.02 21.51
C GLN A 169 5.02 -18.43 22.66
N GLN A 170 4.38 -17.74 23.59
CA GLN A 170 4.99 -17.21 24.81
C GLN A 170 4.89 -18.23 25.95
#